data_2ecdaddf272285f9ab2ee1146c648c70
#
_entry.id   2ecdaddf272285f9ab2ee1146c648c70
#
_cell.length_a   1.000
_cell.length_b   1.000
_cell.length_c   1.000
_cell.angle_alpha   90.00
_cell.angle_beta   90.00
_cell.angle_gamma   90.00
#
_symmetry.space_group_name_H-M   'P 1'
#
loop_
_entity.id
_entity.type
_entity.pdbx_description
1 polymer ?
#
loop_
_entity_poly.entity_id
_entity_poly.type
_entity_poly.pdbx_seq_one_letter_code
_entity_poly.pdbx_strand_id
1 'polypeptide(L)'
;TIKDWAWDETLEETVFSLDFPNKEVYKAFFQSLLREFGKVAPQEISSLALQLRAAMEALDMADVVQILNIQLAKIPYDAFQHAKEGFYQAMLLLCFEISGLKTFGEVHTNLGRIDLVVQLPKHTFIFELKVDQQLAVALDQLHTKRYQERYLKDGKELVAAAICLSTKDHN
;
A
#
# COMPACT_ATOMS: atom_id res chain seq x y z
N THR A 1 15.41 -12.43 -10.96
CA THR A 1 16.86 -12.21 -11.14
C THR A 1 17.52 -12.05 -9.79
N ILE A 2 18.67 -12.67 -9.58
CA ILE A 2 19.49 -12.43 -8.39
C ILE A 2 20.07 -11.03 -8.52
N LYS A 3 19.84 -10.20 -7.52
CA LYS A 3 20.35 -8.83 -7.43
C LYS A 3 21.68 -8.79 -6.68
N ASP A 4 21.75 -9.58 -5.61
CA ASP A 4 22.91 -9.65 -4.73
C ASP A 4 22.90 -10.97 -3.97
N TRP A 5 24.01 -11.31 -3.32
CA TRP A 5 24.13 -12.47 -2.44
C TRP A 5 25.08 -12.17 -1.29
N ALA A 6 24.83 -12.81 -0.16
CA ALA A 6 25.69 -12.73 1.01
C ALA A 6 25.68 -14.07 1.75
N TRP A 7 26.80 -14.38 2.43
CA TRP A 7 26.83 -15.47 3.38
C TRP A 7 26.19 -15.02 4.69
N ASP A 8 25.20 -15.76 5.18
CA ASP A 8 24.58 -15.52 6.49
C ASP A 8 25.22 -16.46 7.52
N GLU A 9 25.94 -15.90 8.48
CA GLU A 9 26.63 -16.69 9.51
C GLU A 9 25.66 -17.39 10.49
N THR A 10 24.44 -16.85 10.64
CA THR A 10 23.43 -17.42 11.54
C THR A 10 22.73 -18.62 10.93
N LEU A 11 22.46 -18.56 9.64
CA LEU A 11 21.82 -19.65 8.89
C LEU A 11 22.85 -20.65 8.33
N GLU A 12 24.14 -20.30 8.34
CA GLU A 12 25.23 -21.06 7.71
C GLU A 12 24.97 -21.38 6.24
N GLU A 13 24.34 -20.43 5.51
CA GLU A 13 24.00 -20.59 4.09
C GLU A 13 24.17 -19.30 3.29
N THR A 14 24.20 -19.44 1.95
CA THR A 14 24.19 -18.30 1.05
C THR A 14 22.77 -17.77 0.87
N VAL A 15 22.52 -16.53 1.25
CA VAL A 15 21.27 -15.81 1.05
C VAL A 15 21.33 -15.01 -0.24
N PHE A 16 20.31 -15.14 -1.09
CA PHE A 16 20.19 -14.42 -2.35
C PHE A 16 19.12 -13.35 -2.25
N SER A 17 19.50 -12.10 -2.53
CA SER A 17 18.54 -11.03 -2.75
C SER A 17 18.00 -11.12 -4.18
N LEU A 18 16.68 -11.18 -4.31
CA LEU A 18 16.01 -11.28 -5.60
C LEU A 18 15.42 -9.92 -6.01
N ASP A 19 15.41 -9.67 -7.33
CA ASP A 19 14.73 -8.53 -7.92
C ASP A 19 14.07 -8.95 -9.24
N PHE A 20 13.13 -8.14 -9.72
CA PHE A 20 12.50 -8.40 -11.01
C PHE A 20 13.48 -8.11 -12.16
N PRO A 21 13.48 -8.90 -13.23
CA PRO A 21 14.41 -8.72 -14.34
C PRO A 21 14.18 -7.43 -15.12
N ASN A 22 12.93 -6.96 -15.16
CA ASN A 22 12.50 -5.75 -15.84
C ASN A 22 11.12 -5.27 -15.33
N LYS A 23 10.70 -4.09 -15.78
CA LYS A 23 9.43 -3.46 -15.38
C LYS A 23 8.20 -4.22 -15.86
N GLU A 24 8.28 -4.92 -16.98
CA GLU A 24 7.18 -5.70 -17.55
C GLU A 24 6.86 -6.89 -16.64
N VAL A 25 7.89 -7.64 -16.21
CA VAL A 25 7.72 -8.77 -15.29
C VAL A 25 7.25 -8.29 -13.92
N TYR A 26 7.82 -7.19 -13.42
CA TYR A 26 7.35 -6.55 -12.19
C TYR A 26 5.85 -6.23 -12.27
N LYS A 27 5.43 -5.51 -13.32
CA LYS A 27 4.03 -5.14 -13.51
C LYS A 27 3.11 -6.35 -13.67
N ALA A 28 3.52 -7.34 -14.45
CA ALA A 28 2.74 -8.57 -14.66
C ALA A 28 2.54 -9.35 -13.35
N PHE A 29 3.56 -9.39 -12.50
CA PHE A 29 3.47 -10.04 -11.19
C PHE A 29 2.41 -9.36 -10.31
N PHE A 30 2.47 -8.03 -10.13
CA PHE A 30 1.50 -7.31 -9.31
C PHE A 30 0.08 -7.36 -9.89
N GLN A 31 -0.05 -7.32 -11.22
CA GLN A 31 -1.35 -7.53 -11.88
C GLN A 31 -1.92 -8.92 -11.62
N SER A 32 -1.07 -9.96 -11.60
CA SER A 32 -1.50 -11.32 -11.28
C SER A 32 -1.98 -11.45 -9.83
N LEU A 33 -1.28 -10.82 -8.90
CA LEU A 33 -1.70 -10.80 -7.49
C LEU A 33 -3.04 -10.07 -7.32
N LEU A 34 -3.21 -8.92 -7.96
CA LEU A 34 -4.47 -8.16 -7.88
C LEU A 34 -5.65 -8.93 -8.51
N ARG A 35 -5.42 -9.65 -9.60
CA ARG A 35 -6.44 -10.54 -10.20
C ARG A 35 -6.83 -11.67 -9.26
N GLU A 36 -5.84 -12.33 -8.67
CA GLU A 36 -6.07 -13.51 -7.84
C GLU A 36 -6.72 -13.13 -6.51
N PHE A 37 -6.16 -12.16 -5.80
CA PHE A 37 -6.60 -11.77 -4.47
C PHE A 37 -7.64 -10.67 -4.47
N GLY A 38 -7.50 -9.68 -5.33
CA GLY A 38 -8.42 -8.55 -5.43
C GLY A 38 -9.63 -8.80 -6.35
N LYS A 39 -9.64 -9.93 -7.06
CA LYS A 39 -10.69 -10.30 -8.04
C LYS A 39 -10.95 -9.21 -9.11
N VAL A 40 -9.94 -8.39 -9.40
CA VAL A 40 -10.04 -7.33 -10.42
C VAL A 40 -9.89 -7.94 -11.81
N ALA A 41 -10.84 -7.66 -12.69
CA ALA A 41 -10.78 -8.15 -14.07
C ALA A 41 -9.61 -7.48 -14.82
N PRO A 42 -8.90 -8.20 -15.71
CA PRO A 42 -7.72 -7.67 -16.41
C PRO A 42 -7.96 -6.34 -17.13
N GLN A 43 -9.13 -6.18 -17.74
CA GLN A 43 -9.52 -4.95 -18.46
C GLN A 43 -9.76 -3.75 -17.52
N GLU A 44 -10.05 -3.99 -16.24
CA GLU A 44 -10.28 -2.95 -15.25
C GLU A 44 -8.99 -2.44 -14.61
N ILE A 45 -7.93 -3.26 -14.62
CA ILE A 45 -6.67 -2.93 -13.95
C ILE A 45 -6.05 -1.64 -14.50
N SER A 46 -6.09 -1.44 -15.82
CA SER A 46 -5.54 -0.23 -16.43
C SER A 46 -6.35 1.02 -16.08
N SER A 47 -7.68 0.90 -16.03
CA SER A 47 -8.56 2.00 -15.63
C SER A 47 -8.35 2.36 -14.16
N LEU A 48 -8.32 1.37 -13.27
CA LEU A 48 -8.01 1.54 -11.85
C LEU A 48 -6.67 2.25 -11.65
N ALA A 49 -5.63 1.78 -12.34
CA ALA A 49 -4.29 2.34 -12.22
C ALA A 49 -4.25 3.83 -12.61
N LEU A 50 -4.89 4.20 -13.72
CA LEU A 50 -4.93 5.58 -14.18
C LEU A 50 -5.76 6.49 -13.28
N GLN A 51 -6.92 6.05 -12.85
CA GLN A 51 -7.81 6.82 -11.96
C GLN A 51 -7.15 7.05 -10.61
N LEU A 52 -6.61 5.99 -9.97
CA LEU A 52 -5.98 6.10 -8.67
C LEU A 52 -4.74 7.01 -8.71
N ARG A 53 -3.95 6.91 -9.77
CA ARG A 53 -2.80 7.79 -9.96
C ARG A 53 -3.24 9.25 -10.12
N ALA A 54 -4.23 9.52 -10.95
CA ALA A 54 -4.75 10.88 -11.18
C ALA A 54 -5.30 11.50 -9.88
N ALA A 55 -6.10 10.75 -9.12
CA ALA A 55 -6.62 11.20 -7.84
C ALA A 55 -5.50 11.52 -6.82
N MET A 56 -4.48 10.66 -6.73
CA MET A 56 -3.30 10.90 -5.87
C MET A 56 -2.49 12.13 -6.30
N GLU A 57 -2.29 12.33 -7.61
CA GLU A 57 -1.59 13.52 -8.14
C GLU A 57 -2.39 14.81 -7.92
N ALA A 58 -3.72 14.74 -7.93
CA ALA A 58 -4.62 15.84 -7.66
C ALA A 58 -4.85 16.13 -6.16
N LEU A 59 -4.33 15.28 -5.27
CA LEU A 59 -4.60 15.31 -3.82
C LEU A 59 -6.10 15.13 -3.48
N ASP A 60 -6.87 14.53 -4.38
CA ASP A 60 -8.29 14.24 -4.15
C ASP A 60 -8.46 12.94 -3.35
N MET A 61 -8.37 13.09 -2.02
CA MET A 61 -8.49 11.95 -1.11
C MET A 61 -9.91 11.35 -1.11
N ALA A 62 -10.92 12.12 -1.45
CA ALA A 62 -12.29 11.61 -1.56
C ALA A 62 -12.41 10.62 -2.73
N ASP A 63 -11.86 10.99 -3.89
CA ASP A 63 -11.83 10.10 -5.06
C ASP A 63 -10.93 8.89 -4.81
N VAL A 64 -9.76 9.05 -4.16
CA VAL A 64 -8.91 7.93 -3.75
C VAL A 64 -9.69 6.92 -2.92
N VAL A 65 -10.40 7.37 -1.89
CA VAL A 65 -11.22 6.51 -1.02
C VAL A 65 -12.33 5.82 -1.80
N GLN A 66 -13.02 6.54 -2.68
CA GLN A 66 -14.09 5.98 -3.51
C GLN A 66 -13.55 4.88 -4.43
N ILE A 67 -12.43 5.12 -5.11
CA ILE A 67 -11.79 4.13 -6.00
C ILE A 67 -11.40 2.88 -5.21
N LEU A 68 -10.78 3.04 -4.05
CA LEU A 68 -10.36 1.92 -3.21
C LEU A 68 -11.56 1.14 -2.67
N ASN A 69 -12.63 1.81 -2.23
CA ASN A 69 -13.85 1.15 -1.76
C ASN A 69 -14.49 0.30 -2.85
N ILE A 70 -14.57 0.81 -4.11
CA ILE A 70 -15.08 0.03 -5.24
C ILE A 70 -14.25 -1.25 -5.46
N GLN A 71 -12.94 -1.19 -5.28
CA GLN A 71 -12.09 -2.37 -5.44
C GLN A 71 -12.23 -3.36 -4.28
N LEU A 72 -12.28 -2.87 -3.05
CA LEU A 72 -12.46 -3.71 -1.86
C LEU A 72 -13.83 -4.40 -1.88
N ALA A 73 -14.88 -3.73 -2.35
CA ALA A 73 -16.23 -4.30 -2.47
C ALA A 73 -16.33 -5.50 -3.45
N LYS A 74 -15.36 -5.68 -4.35
CA LYS A 74 -15.30 -6.84 -5.26
C LYS A 74 -14.76 -8.11 -4.60
N ILE A 75 -14.10 -7.97 -3.46
CA ILE A 75 -13.52 -9.11 -2.75
C ILE A 75 -14.63 -9.90 -2.07
N PRO A 76 -14.72 -11.24 -2.29
CA PRO A 76 -15.77 -12.05 -1.70
C PRO A 76 -15.80 -12.00 -0.18
N TYR A 77 -17.00 -12.00 0.40
CA TYR A 77 -17.22 -11.94 1.86
C TYR A 77 -16.40 -12.99 2.62
N ASP A 78 -16.30 -14.21 2.10
CA ASP A 78 -15.55 -15.30 2.75
C ASP A 78 -14.06 -14.98 2.93
N ALA A 79 -13.49 -14.15 2.03
CA ALA A 79 -12.11 -13.69 2.17
C ALA A 79 -11.95 -12.67 3.30
N PHE A 80 -13.02 -11.97 3.69
CA PHE A 80 -13.02 -10.98 4.77
C PHE A 80 -13.25 -11.58 6.16
N GLN A 81 -13.90 -12.75 6.28
CA GLN A 81 -14.25 -13.34 7.59
C GLN A 81 -13.03 -13.54 8.50
N HIS A 82 -11.85 -13.70 7.93
CA HIS A 82 -10.59 -13.89 8.64
C HIS A 82 -9.53 -12.84 8.27
N ALA A 83 -9.93 -11.80 7.50
CA ALA A 83 -9.00 -10.78 7.05
C ALA A 83 -8.56 -9.90 8.22
N LYS A 84 -7.25 -9.94 8.48
CA LYS A 84 -6.59 -9.02 9.42
C LYS A 84 -6.18 -7.73 8.69
N GLU A 85 -5.84 -6.71 9.45
CA GLU A 85 -5.32 -5.43 8.95
C GLU A 85 -4.27 -5.60 7.85
N GLY A 86 -3.35 -6.58 7.98
CA GLY A 86 -2.34 -6.89 6.98
C GLY A 86 -2.89 -7.32 5.61
N PHE A 87 -4.08 -7.90 5.53
CA PHE A 87 -4.73 -8.21 4.25
C PHE A 87 -5.12 -6.93 3.51
N TYR A 88 -5.77 -6.00 4.20
CA TYR A 88 -6.18 -4.72 3.62
C TYR A 88 -4.96 -3.88 3.21
N GLN A 89 -3.92 -3.88 4.07
CA GLN A 89 -2.65 -3.22 3.76
C GLN A 89 -2.03 -3.78 2.47
N ALA A 90 -1.99 -5.10 2.31
CA ALA A 90 -1.49 -5.74 1.09
C ALA A 90 -2.32 -5.37 -0.14
N MET A 91 -3.66 -5.33 -0.02
CA MET A 91 -4.54 -4.93 -1.12
C MET A 91 -4.34 -3.47 -1.55
N LEU A 92 -4.22 -2.55 -0.59
CA LEU A 92 -3.92 -1.15 -0.87
C LEU A 92 -2.55 -1.00 -1.53
N LEU A 93 -1.53 -1.70 -1.01
CA LEU A 93 -0.20 -1.73 -1.62
C LEU A 93 -0.26 -2.17 -3.09
N LEU A 94 -0.99 -3.25 -3.39
CA LEU A 94 -1.16 -3.74 -4.76
C LEU A 94 -1.83 -2.68 -5.67
N CYS A 95 -2.87 -2.01 -5.20
CA CYS A 95 -3.55 -0.95 -5.95
C CYS A 95 -2.63 0.22 -6.28
N PHE A 96 -1.82 0.67 -5.33
CA PHE A 96 -0.86 1.76 -5.56
C PHE A 96 0.31 1.32 -6.46
N GLU A 97 0.83 0.11 -6.29
CA GLU A 97 1.92 -0.42 -7.10
C GLU A 97 1.53 -0.55 -8.59
N ILE A 98 0.35 -1.08 -8.90
CA ILE A 98 -0.10 -1.17 -10.30
C ILE A 98 -0.35 0.19 -10.93
N SER A 99 -0.62 1.22 -10.11
CA SER A 99 -0.77 2.60 -10.55
C SER A 99 0.57 3.25 -10.90
N GLY A 100 1.68 2.52 -10.75
CA GLY A 100 3.04 2.98 -11.02
C GLY A 100 3.54 3.98 -9.97
N LEU A 101 2.94 3.97 -8.78
CA LEU A 101 3.36 4.76 -7.64
C LEU A 101 4.39 3.96 -6.82
N LYS A 102 5.44 4.62 -6.38
CA LYS A 102 6.47 3.98 -5.56
C LYS A 102 5.93 3.77 -4.16
N THR A 103 5.66 2.53 -3.79
CA THR A 103 4.92 2.18 -2.58
C THR A 103 5.77 1.32 -1.65
N PHE A 104 5.64 1.53 -0.34
CA PHE A 104 6.35 0.77 0.69
C PHE A 104 5.37 0.41 1.80
N GLY A 105 5.29 -0.86 2.14
CA GLY A 105 4.57 -1.34 3.31
C GLY A 105 5.48 -1.51 4.51
N GLU A 106 4.92 -1.40 5.71
CA GLU A 106 5.58 -1.68 6.97
C GLU A 106 6.94 -0.97 7.17
N VAL A 107 6.99 0.33 6.89
CA VAL A 107 8.23 1.10 6.97
C VAL A 107 8.63 1.35 8.42
N HIS A 108 9.70 0.72 8.86
CA HIS A 108 10.21 0.89 10.22
C HIS A 108 10.82 2.27 10.42
N THR A 109 10.51 2.88 11.57
CA THR A 109 11.10 4.13 12.06
C THR A 109 11.62 3.93 13.49
N ASN A 110 12.31 4.91 14.03
CA ASN A 110 12.76 4.90 15.44
C ASN A 110 11.60 4.98 16.46
N LEU A 111 10.41 5.41 16.04
CA LEU A 111 9.23 5.60 16.89
C LEU A 111 8.10 4.58 16.61
N GLY A 112 8.31 3.70 15.66
CA GLY A 112 7.33 2.67 15.31
C GLY A 112 7.40 2.25 13.85
N ARG A 113 6.28 1.78 13.32
CA ARG A 113 6.16 1.29 11.95
C ARG A 113 5.03 2.03 11.26
N ILE A 114 5.31 2.54 10.06
CA ILE A 114 4.31 3.14 9.16
C ILE A 114 3.68 2.03 8.35
N ASP A 115 2.36 1.98 8.28
CA ASP A 115 1.67 0.91 7.57
C ASP A 115 1.90 1.01 6.07
N LEU A 116 1.78 2.21 5.48
CA LEU A 116 1.97 2.39 4.05
C LEU A 116 2.54 3.77 3.73
N VAL A 117 3.54 3.79 2.84
CA VAL A 117 4.10 5.03 2.29
C VAL A 117 4.00 4.99 0.77
N VAL A 118 3.47 6.05 0.17
CA VAL A 118 3.36 6.21 -1.28
C VAL A 118 4.09 7.47 -1.72
N GLN A 119 5.04 7.32 -2.63
CA GLN A 119 5.85 8.42 -3.12
C GLN A 119 5.49 8.81 -4.55
N LEU A 120 5.14 10.09 -4.72
CA LEU A 120 5.00 10.77 -6.00
C LEU A 120 6.20 11.71 -6.24
N PRO A 121 6.32 12.30 -7.42
CA PRO A 121 7.41 13.25 -7.69
C PRO A 121 7.44 14.45 -6.73
N LYS A 122 6.28 15.00 -6.36
CA LYS A 122 6.15 16.18 -5.51
C LYS A 122 5.68 15.90 -4.09
N HIS A 123 5.05 14.75 -3.85
CA HIS A 123 4.40 14.42 -2.59
C HIS A 123 4.90 13.08 -2.04
N THR A 124 4.94 12.97 -0.72
CA THR A 124 5.07 11.69 -0.02
C THR A 124 3.85 11.53 0.89
N PHE A 125 3.08 10.47 0.67
CA PHE A 125 1.93 10.13 1.48
C PHE A 125 2.33 9.12 2.54
N ILE A 126 1.87 9.35 3.76
CA ILE A 126 1.98 8.42 4.89
C ILE A 126 0.57 8.02 5.28
N PHE A 127 0.26 6.74 5.19
CA PHE A 127 -1.03 6.19 5.58
C PHE A 127 -0.89 5.34 6.84
N GLU A 128 -1.79 5.59 7.78
CA GLU A 128 -2.05 4.73 8.93
C GLU A 128 -3.38 4.03 8.70
N LEU A 129 -3.39 2.69 8.83
CA LEU A 129 -4.56 1.86 8.59
C LEU A 129 -5.14 1.37 9.92
N LYS A 130 -6.46 1.34 9.99
CA LYS A 130 -7.18 0.67 11.07
C LYS A 130 -8.36 -0.08 10.50
N VAL A 131 -8.63 -1.25 11.06
CA VAL A 131 -9.78 -2.09 10.72
C VAL A 131 -10.70 -2.16 11.92
N ASP A 132 -11.98 -1.87 11.72
CA ASP A 132 -13.02 -1.84 12.77
C ASP A 132 -12.69 -0.97 13.99
N GLN A 133 -11.89 0.07 13.78
CA GLN A 133 -11.53 1.05 14.81
C GLN A 133 -11.99 2.46 14.43
N GLN A 134 -12.01 3.34 15.41
CA GLN A 134 -12.39 4.74 15.19
C GLN A 134 -11.26 5.51 14.50
N LEU A 135 -11.62 6.40 13.60
CA LEU A 135 -10.67 7.26 12.88
C LEU A 135 -9.75 8.06 13.82
N ALA A 136 -10.27 8.48 14.97
CA ALA A 136 -9.51 9.19 15.99
C ALA A 136 -8.26 8.44 16.44
N VAL A 137 -8.32 7.10 16.54
CA VAL A 137 -7.18 6.26 16.96
C VAL A 137 -6.05 6.32 15.92
N ALA A 138 -6.39 6.23 14.64
CA ALA A 138 -5.41 6.31 13.55
C ALA A 138 -4.79 7.72 13.46
N LEU A 139 -5.58 8.77 13.62
CA LEU A 139 -5.10 10.15 13.62
C LEU A 139 -4.17 10.43 14.81
N ASP A 140 -4.52 9.97 16.02
CA ASP A 140 -3.66 10.09 17.20
C ASP A 140 -2.32 9.38 16.99
N GLN A 141 -2.32 8.22 16.36
CA GLN A 141 -1.10 7.50 16.05
C GLN A 141 -0.22 8.27 15.07
N LEU A 142 -0.77 8.85 14.01
CA LEU A 142 -0.04 9.69 13.05
C LEU A 142 0.61 10.89 13.75
N HIS A 143 -0.09 11.54 14.68
CA HIS A 143 0.43 12.69 15.43
C HIS A 143 1.52 12.27 16.43
N THR A 144 1.27 11.22 17.21
CA THR A 144 2.16 10.78 18.30
C THR A 144 3.48 10.18 17.78
N LYS A 145 3.42 9.41 16.70
CA LYS A 145 4.56 8.69 16.14
C LYS A 145 5.49 9.55 15.29
N ARG A 146 5.12 10.79 14.96
CA ARG A 146 5.94 11.73 14.19
C ARG A 146 6.61 11.12 12.97
N TYR A 147 5.92 10.26 12.26
CA TYR A 147 6.44 9.54 11.09
C TYR A 147 6.97 10.46 10.00
N GLN A 148 6.43 11.69 9.92
CA GLN A 148 6.85 12.72 8.99
C GLN A 148 8.34 13.09 9.12
N GLU A 149 8.94 12.98 10.31
CA GLU A 149 10.33 13.40 10.54
C GLU A 149 11.33 12.67 9.62
N ARG A 150 11.04 11.41 9.26
CA ARG A 150 11.84 10.62 8.33
C ARG A 150 11.93 11.23 6.93
N TYR A 151 10.87 11.93 6.49
CA TYR A 151 10.72 12.43 5.12
C TYR A 151 10.90 13.93 4.97
N LEU A 152 11.13 14.67 6.06
CA LEU A 152 11.31 16.14 6.03
C LEU A 152 12.47 16.61 5.12
N LYS A 153 13.46 15.75 4.89
CA LYS A 153 14.65 16.08 4.08
C LYS A 153 14.49 15.73 2.60
N ASP A 154 13.40 15.09 2.21
CA ASP A 154 13.21 14.59 0.83
C ASP A 154 12.81 15.70 -0.16
N GLY A 155 12.57 16.93 0.34
CA GLY A 155 12.17 18.09 -0.47
C GLY A 155 10.78 17.97 -1.11
N LYS A 156 9.98 16.99 -0.65
CA LYS A 156 8.60 16.75 -1.10
C LYS A 156 7.61 17.25 -0.06
N GLU A 157 6.43 17.63 -0.52
CA GLU A 157 5.31 17.90 0.35
C GLU A 157 4.81 16.60 1.00
N LEU A 158 4.58 16.64 2.30
CA LEU A 158 4.15 15.49 3.07
C LEU A 158 2.67 15.52 3.34
N VAL A 159 1.98 14.43 3.01
CA VAL A 159 0.55 14.24 3.28
C VAL A 159 0.39 13.04 4.21
N ALA A 160 -0.13 13.29 5.41
CA ALA A 160 -0.45 12.22 6.35
C ALA A 160 -1.96 11.98 6.35
N ALA A 161 -2.38 10.73 6.18
CA ALA A 161 -3.78 10.35 6.10
C ALA A 161 -4.06 9.06 6.88
N ALA A 162 -5.20 9.01 7.55
CA ALA A 162 -5.71 7.81 8.21
C ALA A 162 -6.76 7.13 7.34
N ILE A 163 -6.65 5.83 7.17
CA ILE A 163 -7.63 4.98 6.46
C ILE A 163 -8.26 4.03 7.46
N CYS A 164 -9.55 4.19 7.70
CA CYS A 164 -10.33 3.28 8.52
C CYS A 164 -11.24 2.43 7.64
N LEU A 165 -11.12 1.14 7.78
CA LEU A 165 -11.88 0.14 7.05
C LEU A 165 -12.89 -0.51 8.00
N SER A 166 -14.13 -0.65 7.56
CA SER A 166 -15.18 -1.36 8.30
C SER A 166 -15.44 -2.71 7.65
N THR A 167 -15.40 -3.77 8.44
CA THR A 167 -15.81 -5.11 7.99
C THR A 167 -17.31 -5.33 8.12
N LYS A 168 -18.06 -4.38 8.74
CA LYS A 168 -19.47 -4.50 9.07
C LYS A 168 -20.39 -3.83 8.06
N ASP A 169 -19.87 -2.88 7.27
CA ASP A 169 -20.67 -2.03 6.39
C ASP A 169 -20.58 -2.47 4.91
N HIS A 170 -20.60 -3.78 4.67
CA HIS A 170 -20.68 -4.36 3.33
C HIS A 170 -22.14 -4.44 2.81
N ASN A 171 -22.90 -3.35 2.96
CA ASN A 171 -24.23 -3.21 2.34
C ASN A 171 -24.21 -2.17 1.24
#